data_386f4f21d17858a8995cafc02952683f
#
_entry.id   386f4f21d17858a8995cafc02952683f
#
_cell.length_a   1.000
_cell.length_b   1.000
_cell.length_c   1.000
_cell.angle_alpha   90.00
_cell.angle_beta   90.00
_cell.angle_gamma   90.00
#
_symmetry.space_group_name_H-M   'P 1'
#
loop_
_entity.id
_entity.type
_entity.pdbx_description
1 polymer ?
#
loop_
_entity_poly.entity_id
_entity_poly.type
_entity_poly.pdbx_seq_one_letter_code
_entity_poly.pdbx_strand_id
1 'polypeptide(L)'
;MRKLFISMVLALSTYMIQAQEDGVYSMHFLRVEGNTDDFEKVQSMYMQKVAKQAAEKGDIPFCAFLKHVPMDNIDDEERYNYVFVQSNTSIEALLSEKNSWWNNAADVLSSEEQALVSALSATHTWKADSRHIYSDEGSIAKGLGGFIQFNFARPENVDGFIQENLTLWKPYFEKTMDSMGMVNWGVGRKLAPLDANWAKVSTWDMFNTLEELMNYRIGYKLPANLLKKSKMKDHNPDGFMMMSIFQMIANSAQ
;
A
#
# COMPACT_ATOMS: atom_id res chain seq x y z
N MET A 1 6.62 45.22 -9.19
CA MET A 1 7.28 43.90 -9.15
C MET A 1 6.88 43.00 -7.97
N ARG A 2 6.46 43.50 -6.80
CA ARG A 2 6.06 42.70 -5.63
C ARG A 2 4.70 41.97 -5.75
N LYS A 3 3.79 42.45 -6.59
CA LYS A 3 2.44 41.85 -6.76
C LYS A 3 2.39 40.66 -7.71
N LEU A 4 3.39 40.49 -8.60
CA LEU A 4 3.47 39.35 -9.53
C LEU A 4 3.98 38.07 -8.83
N PHE A 5 4.81 38.23 -7.79
CA PHE A 5 5.37 37.08 -7.05
C PHE A 5 4.33 36.36 -6.16
N ILE A 6 3.36 37.13 -5.63
CA ILE A 6 2.32 36.55 -4.74
C ILE A 6 1.30 35.72 -5.55
N SER A 7 1.00 36.16 -6.80
CA SER A 7 0.09 35.39 -7.67
C SER A 7 0.69 34.07 -8.18
N MET A 8 2.02 34.02 -8.33
CA MET A 8 2.70 32.80 -8.79
C MET A 8 2.84 31.75 -7.69
N VAL A 9 2.97 32.16 -6.42
CA VAL A 9 3.03 31.26 -5.26
C VAL A 9 1.65 30.67 -4.94
N LEU A 10 0.57 31.44 -5.13
CA LEU A 10 -0.80 30.91 -4.97
C LEU A 10 -1.19 29.94 -6.11
N ALA A 11 -0.70 30.14 -7.33
CA ALA A 11 -0.96 29.21 -8.44
C ALA A 11 -0.23 27.87 -8.27
N LEU A 12 0.97 27.86 -7.66
CA LEU A 12 1.69 26.63 -7.36
C LEU A 12 1.06 25.82 -6.21
N SER A 13 0.42 26.49 -5.23
CA SER A 13 -0.26 25.80 -4.13
C SER A 13 -1.59 25.16 -4.53
N THR A 14 -2.23 25.63 -5.60
CA THR A 14 -3.46 25.03 -6.14
C THR A 14 -3.20 23.78 -7.01
N TYR A 15 -2.01 23.66 -7.60
CA TYR A 15 -1.64 22.46 -8.38
C TYR A 15 -1.29 21.25 -7.52
N MET A 16 -0.95 21.43 -6.24
CA MET A 16 -0.63 20.32 -5.33
C MET A 16 -1.86 19.65 -4.70
N ILE A 17 -3.06 20.22 -4.86
CA ILE A 17 -4.30 19.70 -4.25
C ILE A 17 -5.13 18.84 -5.22
N GLN A 18 -4.85 18.87 -6.53
CA GLN A 18 -5.66 18.19 -7.56
C GLN A 18 -5.10 16.84 -8.06
N ALA A 19 -4.02 16.31 -7.51
CA ALA A 19 -3.34 15.12 -8.03
C ALA A 19 -3.66 13.82 -7.27
N GLN A 20 -4.82 13.70 -6.61
CA GLN A 20 -5.14 12.52 -5.79
C GLN A 20 -6.53 11.91 -6.07
N GLU A 21 -7.17 12.28 -7.16
CA GLU A 21 -8.43 11.66 -7.59
C GLU A 21 -8.13 10.77 -8.80
N ASP A 22 -8.23 9.48 -8.69
CA ASP A 22 -8.14 8.42 -9.71
C ASP A 22 -6.84 7.60 -9.76
N GLY A 23 -6.06 7.52 -8.68
CA GLY A 23 -4.91 6.63 -8.60
C GLY A 23 -5.32 5.15 -8.60
N VAL A 24 -4.46 4.30 -9.16
CA VAL A 24 -4.59 2.86 -9.04
C VAL A 24 -3.36 2.29 -8.34
N TYR A 25 -3.53 1.18 -7.66
CA TYR A 25 -2.40 0.45 -7.10
C TYR A 25 -2.56 -1.05 -7.31
N SER A 26 -1.43 -1.73 -7.43
CA SER A 26 -1.40 -3.19 -7.41
C SER A 26 -0.77 -3.67 -6.11
N MET A 27 -1.32 -4.77 -5.59
CA MET A 27 -0.75 -5.57 -4.51
C MET A 27 -0.35 -6.92 -5.08
N HIS A 28 0.94 -7.21 -5.08
CA HIS A 28 1.46 -8.48 -5.55
C HIS A 28 1.92 -9.28 -4.32
N PHE A 29 1.11 -10.24 -3.92
CA PHE A 29 1.34 -11.12 -2.78
C PHE A 29 2.24 -12.28 -3.21
N LEU A 30 3.24 -12.58 -2.40
CA LEU A 30 4.23 -13.62 -2.66
C LEU A 30 4.36 -14.58 -1.51
N ARG A 31 4.43 -15.88 -1.82
CA ARG A 31 4.98 -16.90 -0.93
C ARG A 31 6.40 -17.22 -1.41
N VAL A 32 7.38 -16.85 -0.61
CA VAL A 32 8.79 -17.12 -0.85
C VAL A 32 9.26 -18.18 0.15
N GLU A 33 9.97 -19.19 -0.35
CA GLU A 33 10.59 -20.26 0.44
C GLU A 33 12.09 -20.34 0.19
N GLY A 34 12.80 -20.99 1.11
CA GLY A 34 14.26 -21.06 1.11
C GLY A 34 14.88 -19.95 1.96
N ASN A 35 15.97 -19.34 1.49
CA ASN A 35 16.64 -18.28 2.25
C ASN A 35 15.92 -16.92 2.03
N THR A 36 14.99 -16.61 2.93
CA THR A 36 14.23 -15.35 2.89
C THR A 36 15.07 -14.12 3.23
N ASP A 37 16.17 -14.27 3.97
CA ASP A 37 17.09 -13.15 4.24
C ASP A 37 17.82 -12.70 2.96
N ASP A 38 18.21 -13.66 2.12
CA ASP A 38 18.79 -13.35 0.81
C ASP A 38 17.75 -12.70 -0.11
N PHE A 39 16.48 -13.15 -0.08
CA PHE A 39 15.40 -12.51 -0.81
C PHE A 39 15.21 -11.05 -0.35
N GLU A 40 15.11 -10.81 0.95
CA GLU A 40 14.97 -9.44 1.50
C GLU A 40 16.16 -8.56 1.10
N LYS A 41 17.37 -9.10 1.13
CA LYS A 41 18.58 -8.38 0.71
C LYS A 41 18.55 -8.00 -0.77
N VAL A 42 18.12 -8.92 -1.64
CA VAL A 42 17.93 -8.63 -3.08
C VAL A 42 16.95 -7.46 -3.25
N GLN A 43 15.81 -7.51 -2.58
CA GLN A 43 14.78 -6.47 -2.74
C GLN A 43 15.18 -5.13 -2.13
N SER A 44 15.74 -5.12 -0.91
CA SER A 44 16.00 -3.89 -0.16
C SER A 44 17.32 -3.20 -0.53
N MET A 45 18.33 -3.92 -1.02
CA MET A 45 19.64 -3.34 -1.35
C MET A 45 19.85 -3.12 -2.84
N TYR A 46 19.30 -3.98 -3.69
CA TYR A 46 19.56 -3.95 -5.13
C TYR A 46 18.33 -3.49 -5.91
N MET A 47 17.19 -4.19 -5.78
CA MET A 47 16.00 -3.86 -6.54
C MET A 47 15.38 -2.52 -6.12
N GLN A 48 15.57 -2.08 -4.86
CA GLN A 48 15.21 -0.74 -4.42
C GLN A 48 15.89 0.36 -5.25
N LYS A 49 17.17 0.19 -5.64
CA LYS A 49 17.87 1.15 -6.51
C LYS A 49 17.19 1.27 -7.87
N VAL A 50 16.74 0.14 -8.42
CA VAL A 50 16.03 0.08 -9.70
C VAL A 50 14.66 0.74 -9.59
N ALA A 51 13.92 0.46 -8.51
CA ALA A 51 12.62 1.07 -8.22
C ALA A 51 12.74 2.60 -8.01
N LYS A 52 13.76 3.03 -7.27
CA LYS A 52 14.05 4.46 -7.06
C LYS A 52 14.33 5.18 -8.38
N GLN A 53 15.18 4.62 -9.23
CA GLN A 53 15.45 5.19 -10.54
C GLN A 53 14.16 5.28 -11.41
N ALA A 54 13.33 4.25 -11.38
CA ALA A 54 12.05 4.27 -12.10
C ALA A 54 11.11 5.38 -11.58
N ALA A 55 11.06 5.58 -10.27
CA ALA A 55 10.29 6.68 -9.66
C ALA A 55 10.86 8.06 -10.04
N GLU A 56 12.19 8.23 -10.01
CA GLU A 56 12.85 9.47 -10.42
C GLU A 56 12.65 9.80 -11.91
N LYS A 57 12.54 8.79 -12.77
CA LYS A 57 12.20 8.94 -14.19
C LYS A 57 10.71 9.19 -14.44
N GLY A 58 9.85 9.01 -13.43
CA GLY A 58 8.40 9.10 -13.55
C GLY A 58 7.74 7.91 -14.23
N ASP A 59 8.42 6.76 -14.33
CA ASP A 59 7.86 5.52 -14.87
C ASP A 59 6.83 4.92 -13.90
N ILE A 60 7.05 5.08 -12.60
CA ILE A 60 6.12 4.74 -11.51
C ILE A 60 6.07 5.86 -10.47
N PRO A 61 4.92 6.19 -9.90
CA PRO A 61 4.84 7.15 -8.79
C PRO A 61 5.47 6.62 -7.51
N PHE A 62 5.22 5.35 -7.17
CA PHE A 62 5.67 4.74 -5.91
C PHE A 62 5.67 3.22 -5.98
N CYS A 63 6.64 2.60 -5.31
CA CYS A 63 6.70 1.17 -5.05
C CYS A 63 7.19 0.92 -3.63
N ALA A 64 6.59 -0.06 -2.94
CA ALA A 64 7.02 -0.53 -1.63
C ALA A 64 7.14 -2.05 -1.59
N PHE A 65 8.13 -2.54 -0.85
CA PHE A 65 8.33 -3.94 -0.51
C PHE A 65 8.02 -4.15 0.97
N LEU A 66 7.08 -5.04 1.24
CA LEU A 66 6.51 -5.27 2.56
C LEU A 66 6.68 -6.73 2.97
N LYS A 67 7.02 -6.96 4.26
CA LYS A 67 7.11 -8.26 4.89
C LYS A 67 5.92 -8.46 5.82
N HIS A 68 5.24 -9.59 5.73
CA HIS A 68 4.18 -9.95 6.67
C HIS A 68 4.71 -10.09 8.09
N VAL A 69 4.02 -9.50 9.06
CA VAL A 69 4.31 -9.65 10.50
C VAL A 69 3.43 -10.77 11.03
N PRO A 70 3.99 -11.95 11.33
CA PRO A 70 3.21 -13.04 11.86
C PRO A 70 2.72 -12.69 13.28
N MET A 71 1.42 -12.74 13.49
CA MET A 71 0.77 -12.45 14.77
C MET A 71 0.37 -13.73 15.52
N ASP A 72 0.60 -14.88 14.93
CA ASP A 72 0.37 -16.21 15.47
C ASP A 72 1.55 -17.12 15.12
N ASN A 73 1.66 -18.23 15.84
CA ASN A 73 2.69 -19.25 15.59
C ASN A 73 2.19 -20.32 14.59
N ILE A 74 1.18 -20.00 13.79
CA ILE A 74 0.65 -20.92 12.78
C ILE A 74 1.52 -20.76 11.54
N ASP A 75 2.32 -21.77 11.26
CA ASP A 75 2.99 -21.90 9.97
C ASP A 75 1.95 -22.40 8.96
N ASP A 76 1.42 -21.45 8.22
CA ASP A 76 0.46 -21.69 7.15
C ASP A 76 1.20 -21.64 5.83
N GLU A 77 1.47 -22.81 5.24
CA GLU A 77 2.17 -22.93 3.96
C GLU A 77 1.45 -22.20 2.81
N GLU A 78 0.16 -21.91 2.96
CA GLU A 78 -0.62 -21.15 1.98
C GLU A 78 -0.52 -19.63 2.18
N ARG A 79 0.03 -19.14 3.30
CA ARG A 79 0.12 -17.70 3.55
C ARG A 79 1.23 -17.05 2.75
N TYR A 80 0.89 -15.89 2.20
CA TYR A 80 1.87 -14.98 1.61
C TYR A 80 2.70 -14.32 2.70
N ASN A 81 4.02 -14.34 2.55
CA ASN A 81 4.96 -13.72 3.51
C ASN A 81 5.49 -12.35 3.04
N TYR A 82 5.26 -11.98 1.78
CA TYR A 82 5.64 -10.68 1.24
C TYR A 82 4.56 -10.09 0.34
N VAL A 83 4.59 -8.75 0.22
CA VAL A 83 3.73 -8.00 -0.72
C VAL A 83 4.55 -6.88 -1.36
N PHE A 84 4.49 -6.77 -2.68
CA PHE A 84 4.84 -5.54 -3.37
C PHE A 84 3.59 -4.69 -3.55
N VAL A 85 3.67 -3.42 -3.17
CA VAL A 85 2.63 -2.44 -3.45
C VAL A 85 3.19 -1.43 -4.44
N GLN A 86 2.52 -1.22 -5.56
CA GLN A 86 2.93 -0.26 -6.57
C GLN A 86 1.75 0.60 -6.97
N SER A 87 1.89 1.92 -6.87
CA SER A 87 0.90 2.87 -7.34
C SER A 87 1.17 3.33 -8.77
N ASN A 88 0.12 3.76 -9.45
CA ASN A 88 0.15 4.36 -10.76
C ASN A 88 -0.96 5.40 -10.90
N THR A 89 -0.83 6.28 -11.90
CA THR A 89 -1.81 7.35 -12.17
C THR A 89 -3.05 6.84 -12.90
N SER A 90 -2.94 5.70 -13.59
CA SER A 90 -4.07 5.08 -14.29
C SER A 90 -3.83 3.59 -14.49
N ILE A 91 -4.87 2.87 -14.90
CA ILE A 91 -4.78 1.45 -15.28
C ILE A 91 -3.88 1.24 -16.51
N GLU A 92 -3.95 2.13 -17.48
CA GLU A 92 -3.11 2.07 -18.69
C GLU A 92 -1.63 2.22 -18.32
N ALA A 93 -1.31 3.15 -17.40
CA ALA A 93 0.05 3.31 -16.89
C ALA A 93 0.50 2.05 -16.15
N LEU A 94 -0.35 1.48 -15.30
CA LEU A 94 -0.07 0.25 -14.55
C LEU A 94 0.18 -0.96 -15.45
N LEU A 95 -0.49 -1.04 -16.60
CA LEU A 95 -0.36 -2.14 -17.57
C LEU A 95 0.67 -1.85 -18.68
N SER A 96 1.30 -0.68 -18.67
CA SER A 96 2.31 -0.31 -19.66
C SER A 96 3.63 -1.06 -19.45
N GLU A 97 4.47 -1.12 -20.49
CA GLU A 97 5.82 -1.71 -20.39
C GLU A 97 6.72 -0.97 -19.38
N LYS A 98 6.53 0.35 -19.22
CA LYS A 98 7.27 1.16 -18.22
C LYS A 98 7.04 0.68 -16.79
N ASN A 99 5.87 0.08 -16.53
CA ASN A 99 5.57 -0.50 -15.23
C ASN A 99 6.44 -1.72 -14.87
N SER A 100 7.09 -2.33 -15.86
CA SER A 100 8.04 -3.45 -15.67
C SER A 100 9.45 -2.96 -15.36
N TRP A 101 9.56 -1.98 -14.45
CA TRP A 101 10.80 -1.29 -14.08
C TRP A 101 11.94 -2.23 -13.64
N TRP A 102 11.62 -3.40 -13.12
CA TRP A 102 12.61 -4.43 -12.73
C TRP A 102 13.46 -4.93 -13.90
N ASN A 103 12.97 -4.82 -15.14
CA ASN A 103 13.71 -5.18 -16.34
C ASN A 103 14.91 -4.27 -16.57
N ASN A 104 14.94 -3.07 -15.95
CA ASN A 104 16.04 -2.12 -16.04
C ASN A 104 17.20 -2.46 -15.07
N ALA A 105 17.12 -3.57 -14.35
CA ALA A 105 18.15 -3.96 -13.37
C ALA A 105 19.57 -4.03 -13.99
N ALA A 106 19.69 -4.50 -15.24
CA ALA A 106 20.96 -4.58 -15.94
C ALA A 106 21.57 -3.20 -16.26
N ASP A 107 20.74 -2.16 -16.40
CA ASP A 107 21.19 -0.80 -16.69
C ASP A 107 21.51 0.01 -15.42
N VAL A 108 20.98 -0.43 -14.27
CA VAL A 108 21.10 0.29 -12.99
C VAL A 108 22.17 -0.33 -12.10
N LEU A 109 22.25 -1.65 -12.08
CA LEU A 109 23.17 -2.38 -11.20
C LEU A 109 24.52 -2.61 -11.90
N SER A 110 25.61 -2.48 -11.15
CA SER A 110 26.93 -2.85 -11.66
C SER A 110 27.03 -4.35 -11.96
N SER A 111 28.02 -4.77 -12.73
CA SER A 111 28.24 -6.19 -13.04
C SER A 111 28.44 -7.05 -11.79
N GLU A 112 29.10 -6.50 -10.77
CA GLU A 112 29.31 -7.16 -9.48
C GLU A 112 27.99 -7.31 -8.71
N GLU A 113 27.15 -6.26 -8.72
CA GLU A 113 25.82 -6.29 -8.08
C GLU A 113 24.90 -7.28 -8.79
N GLN A 114 24.91 -7.33 -10.13
CA GLN A 114 24.15 -8.32 -10.91
C GLN A 114 24.58 -9.76 -10.57
N ALA A 115 25.87 -10.01 -10.45
CA ALA A 115 26.38 -11.32 -10.04
C ALA A 115 25.93 -11.70 -8.62
N LEU A 116 25.93 -10.74 -7.67
CA LEU A 116 25.45 -10.94 -6.31
C LEU A 116 23.93 -11.19 -6.30
N VAL A 117 23.13 -10.41 -7.03
CA VAL A 117 21.68 -10.63 -7.15
C VAL A 117 21.40 -12.02 -7.70
N SER A 118 22.13 -12.45 -8.74
CA SER A 118 21.97 -13.80 -9.31
C SER A 118 22.27 -14.89 -8.29
N ALA A 119 23.38 -14.76 -7.54
CA ALA A 119 23.77 -15.72 -6.52
C ALA A 119 22.77 -15.81 -5.36
N LEU A 120 22.31 -14.65 -4.85
CA LEU A 120 21.31 -14.57 -3.77
C LEU A 120 19.95 -15.10 -4.23
N SER A 121 19.55 -14.80 -5.47
CA SER A 121 18.27 -15.25 -6.03
C SER A 121 18.20 -16.77 -6.25
N ALA A 122 19.33 -17.44 -6.34
CA ALA A 122 19.40 -18.90 -6.45
C ALA A 122 19.09 -19.64 -5.13
N THR A 123 19.03 -18.94 -3.98
CA THR A 123 18.85 -19.54 -2.65
C THR A 123 17.39 -19.65 -2.20
N HIS A 124 16.48 -19.04 -2.96
CA HIS A 124 15.05 -19.00 -2.64
C HIS A 124 14.19 -19.21 -3.89
N THR A 125 12.90 -19.51 -3.67
CA THR A 125 11.93 -19.71 -4.76
C THR A 125 10.59 -19.05 -4.42
N TRP A 126 9.89 -18.58 -5.46
CA TRP A 126 8.50 -18.15 -5.35
C TRP A 126 7.60 -19.37 -5.53
N LYS A 127 6.88 -19.74 -4.47
CA LYS A 127 5.97 -20.89 -4.48
C LYS A 127 4.58 -20.53 -4.95
N ALA A 128 4.14 -19.34 -4.60
CA ALA A 128 2.88 -18.80 -5.03
C ALA A 128 3.00 -17.29 -5.21
N ASP A 129 2.21 -16.76 -6.13
CA ASP A 129 2.01 -15.33 -6.30
C ASP A 129 0.56 -15.02 -6.68
N SER A 130 0.13 -13.83 -6.35
CA SER A 130 -1.20 -13.34 -6.69
C SER A 130 -1.18 -11.82 -6.78
N ARG A 131 -1.50 -11.27 -7.95
CA ARG A 131 -1.55 -9.82 -8.18
C ARG A 131 -2.98 -9.33 -8.21
N HIS A 132 -3.28 -8.35 -7.38
CA HIS A 132 -4.58 -7.70 -7.28
C HIS A 132 -4.45 -6.22 -7.57
N ILE A 133 -5.37 -5.68 -8.36
CA ILE A 133 -5.39 -4.27 -8.78
C ILE A 133 -6.60 -3.61 -8.13
N TYR A 134 -6.38 -2.42 -7.57
CA TYR A 134 -7.37 -1.60 -6.90
C TYR A 134 -7.34 -0.17 -7.45
N SER A 135 -8.50 0.50 -7.48
CA SER A 135 -8.56 1.96 -7.51
C SER A 135 -8.35 2.53 -6.10
N ASP A 136 -7.66 3.65 -5.99
CA ASP A 136 -7.66 4.46 -4.77
C ASP A 136 -8.93 5.33 -4.78
N GLU A 137 -9.91 4.95 -3.98
CA GLU A 137 -11.18 5.69 -3.88
C GLU A 137 -11.05 6.91 -2.95
N GLY A 138 -10.00 6.95 -2.13
CA GLY A 138 -9.68 8.07 -1.27
C GLY A 138 -8.70 7.71 -0.17
N SER A 139 -7.70 8.57 0.00
CA SER A 139 -6.64 8.38 0.97
C SER A 139 -6.29 9.67 1.71
N ILE A 140 -5.53 9.55 2.81
CA ILE A 140 -4.92 10.62 3.58
C ILE A 140 -3.47 10.21 3.81
N ALA A 141 -2.52 10.99 3.28
CA ALA A 141 -1.10 10.74 3.45
C ALA A 141 -0.42 11.92 4.14
N LYS A 142 -0.03 11.73 5.42
CA LYS A 142 0.84 12.65 6.18
C LYS A 142 2.28 12.16 6.22
N GLY A 143 2.51 10.92 5.82
CA GLY A 143 3.81 10.29 5.76
C GLY A 143 3.73 8.83 5.29
N LEU A 144 4.89 8.20 5.18
CA LEU A 144 5.04 6.76 4.95
C LEU A 144 5.35 6.10 6.29
N GLY A 145 4.45 5.24 6.76
CA GLY A 145 4.65 4.49 7.99
C GLY A 145 5.56 3.27 7.79
N GLY A 146 6.20 2.83 8.87
CA GLY A 146 6.99 1.59 8.89
C GLY A 146 6.14 0.32 8.97
N PHE A 147 4.88 0.44 9.42
CA PHE A 147 3.95 -0.68 9.58
C PHE A 147 2.59 -0.33 8.98
N ILE A 148 2.00 -1.30 8.29
CA ILE A 148 0.75 -1.15 7.56
C ILE A 148 -0.17 -2.29 7.96
N GLN A 149 -1.39 -1.99 8.39
CA GLN A 149 -2.47 -2.95 8.47
C GLN A 149 -3.34 -2.82 7.23
N PHE A 150 -3.43 -3.86 6.42
CA PHE A 150 -4.44 -3.99 5.39
C PHE A 150 -5.66 -4.71 5.93
N ASN A 151 -6.84 -4.17 5.65
CA ASN A 151 -8.13 -4.74 6.02
C ASN A 151 -8.88 -5.06 4.73
N PHE A 152 -9.19 -6.34 4.51
CA PHE A 152 -9.85 -6.83 3.31
C PHE A 152 -11.28 -7.22 3.62
N ALA A 153 -12.24 -6.80 2.79
CA ALA A 153 -13.65 -7.10 2.98
C ALA A 153 -14.37 -7.47 1.67
N ARG A 154 -15.50 -8.12 1.83
CA ARG A 154 -16.45 -8.47 0.76
C ARG A 154 -17.82 -7.88 1.06
N PRO A 155 -17.97 -6.55 1.05
CA PRO A 155 -19.24 -5.93 1.35
C PRO A 155 -20.35 -6.44 0.42
N GLU A 156 -21.55 -6.63 0.97
CA GLU A 156 -22.74 -6.86 0.16
C GLU A 156 -23.08 -5.64 -0.68
N ASN A 157 -22.86 -4.44 -0.09
CA ASN A 157 -23.00 -3.15 -0.77
C ASN A 157 -21.65 -2.44 -0.85
N VAL A 158 -20.90 -2.70 -1.94
CA VAL A 158 -19.56 -2.11 -2.17
C VAL A 158 -19.63 -0.59 -2.26
N ASP A 159 -20.62 -0.04 -2.99
CA ASP A 159 -20.75 1.41 -3.16
C ASP A 159 -21.09 2.10 -1.84
N GLY A 160 -21.98 1.51 -1.04
CA GLY A 160 -22.29 2.01 0.30
C GLY A 160 -21.09 1.97 1.23
N PHE A 161 -20.28 0.90 1.18
CA PHE A 161 -19.04 0.79 1.94
C PHE A 161 -18.04 1.90 1.58
N ILE A 162 -17.80 2.12 0.30
CA ILE A 162 -16.88 3.16 -0.18
C ILE A 162 -17.41 4.55 0.20
N GLN A 163 -18.68 4.85 -0.07
CA GLN A 163 -19.29 6.14 0.25
C GLN A 163 -19.24 6.45 1.74
N GLU A 164 -19.50 5.49 2.61
CA GLU A 164 -19.36 5.71 4.06
C GLU A 164 -17.91 5.98 4.45
N ASN A 165 -16.95 5.25 3.87
CA ASN A 165 -15.53 5.53 4.12
C ASN A 165 -15.16 6.96 3.72
N LEU A 166 -15.64 7.45 2.59
CA LEU A 166 -15.35 8.81 2.11
C LEU A 166 -16.05 9.91 2.91
N THR A 167 -17.30 9.68 3.32
CA THR A 167 -18.15 10.75 3.91
C THR A 167 -18.16 10.77 5.43
N LEU A 168 -17.86 9.65 6.09
CA LEU A 168 -17.87 9.55 7.55
C LEU A 168 -16.46 9.28 8.11
N TRP A 169 -15.76 8.26 7.60
CA TRP A 169 -14.51 7.79 8.16
C TRP A 169 -13.32 8.65 7.75
N LYS A 170 -13.18 9.00 6.48
CA LYS A 170 -12.09 9.87 5.99
C LYS A 170 -12.07 11.20 6.75
N PRO A 171 -13.17 11.99 6.83
CA PRO A 171 -13.18 13.25 7.59
C PRO A 171 -12.90 13.08 9.09
N TYR A 172 -13.22 11.93 9.65
CA TYR A 172 -12.89 11.61 11.04
C TYR A 172 -11.40 11.38 11.20
N PHE A 173 -10.79 10.54 10.36
CA PHE A 173 -9.34 10.27 10.41
C PHE A 173 -8.50 11.52 10.09
N GLU A 174 -8.92 12.35 9.13
CA GLU A 174 -8.25 13.64 8.85
C GLU A 174 -8.03 14.49 10.10
N LYS A 175 -8.99 14.45 11.04
CA LYS A 175 -8.97 15.24 12.29
C LYS A 175 -8.23 14.54 13.43
N THR A 176 -8.17 13.21 13.42
CA THR A 176 -7.80 12.45 14.63
C THR A 176 -6.58 11.55 14.46
N MET A 177 -6.14 11.30 13.21
CA MET A 177 -5.06 10.35 12.95
C MET A 177 -3.75 10.68 13.69
N ASP A 178 -3.40 11.98 13.88
CA ASP A 178 -2.21 12.36 14.62
C ASP A 178 -2.29 11.91 16.10
N SER A 179 -3.49 11.98 16.70
CA SER A 179 -3.69 11.54 18.08
C SER A 179 -3.70 10.02 18.24
N MET A 180 -3.78 9.29 17.14
CA MET A 180 -3.72 7.83 17.09
C MET A 180 -2.34 7.30 16.71
N GLY A 181 -1.39 8.18 16.36
CA GLY A 181 -0.10 7.80 15.76
C GLY A 181 -0.21 7.31 14.30
N MET A 182 -1.39 7.45 13.67
CA MET A 182 -1.61 7.06 12.29
C MET A 182 -1.04 8.11 11.34
N VAL A 183 -0.30 7.69 10.32
CA VAL A 183 0.35 8.60 9.35
C VAL A 183 -0.22 8.50 7.94
N ASN A 184 -0.94 7.41 7.64
CA ASN A 184 -1.61 7.22 6.36
C ASN A 184 -2.84 6.35 6.54
N TRP A 185 -3.87 6.63 5.77
CA TRP A 185 -5.13 5.89 5.74
C TRP A 185 -5.71 5.93 4.34
N GLY A 186 -6.43 4.88 3.95
CA GLY A 186 -7.16 4.91 2.70
C GLY A 186 -8.12 3.76 2.49
N VAL A 187 -8.87 3.86 1.39
CA VAL A 187 -9.83 2.87 0.93
C VAL A 187 -9.71 2.68 -0.57
N GLY A 188 -9.70 1.42 -1.01
CA GLY A 188 -9.63 1.04 -2.41
C GLY A 188 -10.68 0.01 -2.79
N ARG A 189 -11.09 0.08 -4.05
CA ARG A 189 -11.99 -0.86 -4.70
C ARG A 189 -11.19 -1.81 -5.59
N LYS A 190 -11.42 -3.10 -5.50
CA LYS A 190 -10.77 -4.08 -6.37
C LYS A 190 -11.29 -3.94 -7.80
N LEU A 191 -10.34 -3.86 -8.74
CA LEU A 191 -10.60 -3.79 -10.17
C LEU A 191 -10.31 -5.13 -10.87
N ALA A 192 -9.25 -5.85 -10.42
CA ALA A 192 -8.87 -7.13 -11.02
C ALA A 192 -8.01 -7.99 -10.05
N PRO A 193 -8.06 -9.33 -10.17
CA PRO A 193 -9.11 -10.11 -10.82
C PRO A 193 -10.43 -10.01 -10.04
N LEU A 194 -11.56 -10.08 -10.72
CA LEU A 194 -12.89 -10.09 -10.11
C LEU A 194 -13.33 -11.55 -9.88
N ASP A 195 -12.81 -12.17 -8.84
CA ASP A 195 -13.23 -13.50 -8.42
C ASP A 195 -14.16 -13.45 -7.21
N ALA A 196 -14.97 -14.49 -7.05
CA ALA A 196 -16.00 -14.54 -6.00
C ALA A 196 -15.41 -14.75 -4.59
N ASN A 197 -14.18 -15.25 -4.49
CA ASN A 197 -13.61 -15.72 -3.22
C ASN A 197 -12.68 -14.70 -2.55
N TRP A 198 -12.27 -13.66 -3.28
CA TRP A 198 -11.38 -12.63 -2.73
C TRP A 198 -12.15 -11.36 -2.33
N ALA A 199 -11.49 -10.52 -1.53
CA ALA A 199 -12.01 -9.23 -1.11
C ALA A 199 -12.34 -8.32 -2.30
N LYS A 200 -13.44 -7.58 -2.20
CA LYS A 200 -13.88 -6.58 -3.18
C LYS A 200 -13.37 -5.18 -2.86
N VAL A 201 -12.97 -4.96 -1.62
CA VAL A 201 -12.43 -3.70 -1.12
C VAL A 201 -11.25 -3.95 -0.19
N SER A 202 -10.38 -2.96 -0.09
CA SER A 202 -9.29 -2.90 0.87
C SER A 202 -9.28 -1.55 1.55
N THR A 203 -9.06 -1.51 2.87
CA THR A 203 -8.63 -0.29 3.56
C THR A 203 -7.24 -0.52 4.13
N TRP A 204 -6.51 0.56 4.38
CA TRP A 204 -5.20 0.48 5.03
C TRP A 204 -5.05 1.55 6.09
N ASP A 205 -4.31 1.18 7.13
CA ASP A 205 -3.94 2.02 8.26
C ASP A 205 -2.42 1.92 8.44
N MET A 206 -1.67 3.06 8.35
CA MET A 206 -0.21 3.05 8.49
C MET A 206 0.24 3.80 9.73
N PHE A 207 1.27 3.25 10.36
CA PHE A 207 1.89 3.75 11.61
C PHE A 207 3.41 3.71 11.47
N ASN A 208 4.11 4.57 12.22
CA ASN A 208 5.58 4.54 12.20
C ASN A 208 6.14 3.30 12.89
N THR A 209 5.48 2.82 13.94
CA THR A 209 5.94 1.69 14.75
C THR A 209 4.84 0.63 14.91
N LEU A 210 5.25 -0.62 15.16
CA LEU A 210 4.32 -1.69 15.50
C LEU A 210 3.58 -1.41 16.81
N GLU A 211 4.23 -0.75 17.77
CA GLU A 211 3.62 -0.38 19.04
C GLU A 211 2.45 0.59 18.83
N GLU A 212 2.60 1.63 18.02
CA GLU A 212 1.52 2.57 17.69
C GLU A 212 0.34 1.84 17.02
N LEU A 213 0.62 0.95 16.06
CA LEU A 213 -0.40 0.15 15.41
C LEU A 213 -1.15 -0.74 16.41
N MET A 214 -0.42 -1.42 17.30
CA MET A 214 -1.03 -2.30 18.31
C MET A 214 -1.82 -1.49 19.35
N ASN A 215 -1.35 -0.33 19.77
CA ASN A 215 -2.10 0.57 20.65
C ASN A 215 -3.41 1.02 20.00
N TYR A 216 -3.40 1.32 18.69
CA TYR A 216 -4.62 1.61 17.95
C TYR A 216 -5.57 0.41 17.94
N ARG A 217 -5.10 -0.79 17.62
CA ARG A 217 -5.94 -2.01 17.56
C ARG A 217 -6.58 -2.38 18.89
N ILE A 218 -5.84 -2.26 19.99
CA ILE A 218 -6.24 -2.76 21.31
C ILE A 218 -6.92 -1.68 22.13
N GLY A 219 -6.42 -0.45 22.05
CA GLY A 219 -6.76 0.62 22.99
C GLY A 219 -7.68 1.69 22.44
N TYR A 220 -7.71 1.88 21.12
CA TYR A 220 -8.48 2.96 20.54
C TYR A 220 -9.98 2.66 20.54
N LYS A 221 -10.75 3.59 21.14
CA LYS A 221 -12.22 3.48 21.17
C LYS A 221 -12.84 4.53 20.28
N LEU A 222 -13.53 4.09 19.26
CA LEU A 222 -14.29 4.97 18.37
C LEU A 222 -15.40 5.69 19.18
N PRO A 223 -15.60 7.00 18.94
CA PRO A 223 -16.65 7.76 19.61
C PRO A 223 -18.04 7.18 19.36
N ALA A 224 -18.85 7.09 20.41
CA ALA A 224 -20.19 6.51 20.33
C ALA A 224 -21.12 7.25 19.34
N ASN A 225 -20.95 8.57 19.21
CA ASN A 225 -21.71 9.39 18.26
C ASN A 225 -21.31 9.11 16.79
N LEU A 226 -20.07 8.70 16.53
CA LEU A 226 -19.59 8.27 15.21
C LEU A 226 -20.22 6.91 14.88
N LEU A 227 -20.13 5.95 15.81
CA LEU A 227 -20.68 4.60 15.66
C LEU A 227 -22.20 4.63 15.42
N LYS A 228 -22.94 5.56 16.05
CA LYS A 228 -24.39 5.73 15.80
C LYS A 228 -24.73 6.21 14.39
N LYS A 229 -23.79 6.89 13.71
CA LYS A 229 -23.97 7.36 12.32
C LYS A 229 -23.56 6.31 11.29
N SER A 230 -22.72 5.38 11.68
CA SER A 230 -22.20 4.35 10.78
C SER A 230 -23.31 3.36 10.41
N LYS A 231 -23.36 3.06 9.12
CA LYS A 231 -24.16 1.99 8.50
C LYS A 231 -23.26 0.86 7.99
N MET A 232 -22.01 0.82 8.46
CA MET A 232 -21.03 -0.16 7.99
C MET A 232 -21.52 -1.61 8.16
N LYS A 233 -22.29 -1.89 9.23
CA LYS A 233 -22.92 -3.21 9.43
C LYS A 233 -23.95 -3.56 8.36
N ASP A 234 -24.61 -2.56 7.77
CA ASP A 234 -25.59 -2.77 6.70
C ASP A 234 -24.88 -2.99 5.36
N HIS A 235 -23.72 -2.38 5.16
CA HIS A 235 -22.93 -2.51 3.93
C HIS A 235 -22.04 -3.75 3.94
N ASN A 236 -21.46 -4.08 5.10
CA ASN A 236 -20.49 -5.15 5.30
C ASN A 236 -20.81 -5.94 6.58
N PRO A 237 -21.91 -6.72 6.60
CA PRO A 237 -22.40 -7.42 7.80
C PRO A 237 -21.36 -8.40 8.37
N ASP A 238 -20.60 -9.07 7.52
CA ASP A 238 -19.59 -10.05 7.91
C ASP A 238 -18.29 -9.43 8.42
N GLY A 239 -18.12 -8.09 8.29
CA GLY A 239 -16.91 -7.40 8.67
C GLY A 239 -15.73 -7.65 7.73
N PHE A 240 -14.52 -7.45 8.23
CA PHE A 240 -13.31 -7.75 7.48
C PHE A 240 -13.03 -9.25 7.48
N MET A 241 -12.87 -9.83 6.28
CA MET A 241 -12.52 -11.24 6.12
C MET A 241 -11.05 -11.53 6.48
N MET A 242 -10.19 -10.53 6.35
CA MET A 242 -8.77 -10.63 6.69
C MET A 242 -8.24 -9.26 7.11
N MET A 243 -7.43 -9.24 8.15
CA MET A 243 -6.66 -8.08 8.61
C MET A 243 -5.22 -8.51 8.83
N SER A 244 -4.33 -8.07 7.97
CA SER A 244 -2.92 -8.48 8.00
C SER A 244 -2.01 -7.29 8.21
N ILE A 245 -0.98 -7.47 9.05
CA ILE A 245 0.03 -6.44 9.32
C ILE A 245 1.28 -6.76 8.49
N PHE A 246 1.84 -5.72 7.90
CA PHE A 246 3.08 -5.77 7.16
C PHE A 246 4.05 -4.71 7.65
N GLN A 247 5.33 -5.06 7.69
CA GLN A 247 6.44 -4.13 7.88
C GLN A 247 6.96 -3.66 6.53
N MET A 248 7.17 -2.37 6.37
CA MET A 248 7.84 -1.81 5.20
C MET A 248 9.34 -2.07 5.29
N ILE A 249 9.88 -2.84 4.35
CA ILE A 249 11.30 -3.18 4.28
C ILE A 249 12.04 -2.22 3.38
N ALA A 250 11.42 -1.82 2.25
CA ALA A 250 11.99 -0.88 1.31
C ALA A 250 10.90 -0.14 0.54
N ASN A 251 11.22 1.04 0.01
CA ASN A 251 10.35 1.77 -0.89
C ASN A 251 11.16 2.66 -1.86
N SER A 252 10.53 3.11 -2.94
CA SER A 252 11.18 3.91 -3.99
C SER A 252 11.42 5.37 -3.62
N ALA A 253 10.96 5.84 -2.46
CA ALA A 253 11.17 7.21 -1.97
C ALA A 253 12.40 7.36 -1.05
N GLN A 254 13.06 6.26 -0.69
CA GLN A 254 14.25 6.21 0.18
C GLN A 254 15.58 6.23 -0.58
#